data_d5fa04441ae9330a2301d0c7744e2e97
#
_entry.id   d5fa04441ae9330a2301d0c7744e2e97
#
_cell.length_a   1.000
_cell.length_b   1.000
_cell.length_c   1.000
_cell.angle_alpha   90.00
_cell.angle_beta   90.00
_cell.angle_gamma   90.00
#
_symmetry.space_group_name_H-M   'P 1'
#
loop_
_entity.id
_entity.type
_entity.pdbx_description
1 polymer ?
#
loop_
_entity_poly.entity_id
_entity_poly.type
_entity_poly.pdbx_seq_one_letter_code
_entity_poly.pdbx_strand_id
1 'polypeptide(L)'
;LGTMMTFGWMNMNGMEAEMAGVHTQSVYELNSIVDNLDTELSKARVSNSSAEQIRILNEIAIDSEMAEIILERLPVETQLTQNMTSFVNKMGDSAQSMLNTLARGGKLSASQKATLGYMYETNSQMKSIINDLTANASPKDMMKAWKGKDGNLISVSFGNLENTTVETPKEINDGPFAENIKKVTAKNIEALEEINATKAEELAKQYFKDYNVSEVRCTGETVANQLVCYNVSLKTNDGEMFAQLTKKGGKVVMFDSYKDCSQNNFSVERCIDIAEDFLDSLGFDDMKPVWTSENGTTCNLNFVYENDGVIYYPDMIKVKVCEERGIVTGMEGLAYCLNHTERSAGEASISKASAKEKLNPDFTVEGSRLTVIPLDGEEVLAYEFYGNYGENDYYIYVDAKTGDEVQVLTVIGTKQGKALM
;
A
#
# COMPACT_ATOMS: atom_id res chain seq x y z
N LEU A 1 -15.94 52.37 21.35
CA LEU A 1 -16.92 51.30 21.03
C LEU A 1 -16.62 50.62 19.71
N GLY A 2 -16.16 51.32 18.65
CA GLY A 2 -15.87 50.72 17.34
C GLY A 2 -14.65 49.76 17.30
N THR A 3 -13.61 50.02 18.07
CA THR A 3 -12.40 49.19 18.15
C THR A 3 -12.60 47.89 18.91
N MET A 4 -13.46 47.83 19.90
CA MET A 4 -13.80 46.60 20.63
C MET A 4 -14.66 45.64 19.77
N MET A 5 -15.55 46.18 18.94
CA MET A 5 -16.37 45.35 18.02
C MET A 5 -15.53 44.71 16.90
N THR A 6 -14.52 45.43 16.37
CA THR A 6 -13.64 44.89 15.33
C THR A 6 -12.71 43.78 15.87
N PHE A 7 -12.18 43.91 17.07
CA PHE A 7 -11.37 42.90 17.73
C PHE A 7 -12.18 41.62 18.08
N GLY A 8 -13.42 41.79 18.56
CA GLY A 8 -14.33 40.68 18.83
C GLY A 8 -14.71 39.91 17.55
N TRP A 9 -14.91 40.63 16.44
CA TRP A 9 -15.28 40.06 15.15
C TRP A 9 -14.09 39.32 14.48
N MET A 10 -12.87 39.87 14.61
CA MET A 10 -11.64 39.22 14.14
C MET A 10 -11.34 37.94 14.94
N ASN A 11 -11.53 37.93 16.27
CA ASN A 11 -11.36 36.75 17.10
C ASN A 11 -12.41 35.66 16.79
N MET A 12 -13.68 36.05 16.60
CA MET A 12 -14.72 35.09 16.22
C MET A 12 -14.44 34.43 14.85
N ASN A 13 -14.03 35.20 13.84
CA ASN A 13 -13.68 34.68 12.54
C ASN A 13 -12.41 33.77 12.58
N GLY A 14 -11.46 34.07 13.46
CA GLY A 14 -10.28 33.22 13.68
C GLY A 14 -10.64 31.87 14.33
N MET A 15 -11.48 31.90 15.38
CA MET A 15 -11.97 30.67 16.03
C MET A 15 -12.85 29.82 15.10
N GLU A 16 -13.71 30.47 14.29
CA GLU A 16 -14.53 29.73 13.31
C GLU A 16 -13.70 29.07 12.21
N ALA A 17 -12.61 29.71 11.78
CA ALA A 17 -11.68 29.12 10.78
C ALA A 17 -10.87 27.96 11.37
N GLU A 18 -10.47 28.07 12.63
CA GLU A 18 -9.74 27.01 13.35
C GLU A 18 -10.63 25.79 13.60
N MET A 19 -11.87 26.01 14.07
CA MET A 19 -12.84 24.92 14.22
C MET A 19 -13.18 24.23 12.89
N ALA A 20 -13.31 24.98 11.81
CA ALA A 20 -13.53 24.40 10.49
C ALA A 20 -12.34 23.55 10.00
N GLY A 21 -11.11 23.95 10.34
CA GLY A 21 -9.91 23.14 10.06
C GLY A 21 -9.95 21.80 10.79
N VAL A 22 -10.29 21.80 12.08
CA VAL A 22 -10.40 20.57 12.90
C VAL A 22 -11.48 19.62 12.35
N HIS A 23 -12.65 20.14 11.98
CA HIS A 23 -13.72 19.30 11.45
C HIS A 23 -13.40 18.75 10.05
N THR A 24 -12.72 19.53 9.21
CA THR A 24 -12.23 19.05 7.91
C THR A 24 -11.25 17.90 8.10
N GLN A 25 -10.32 18.03 9.03
CA GLN A 25 -9.38 16.95 9.38
C GLN A 25 -10.14 15.70 9.85
N SER A 26 -11.14 15.85 10.73
CA SER A 26 -11.93 14.72 11.22
C SER A 26 -12.63 13.95 10.10
N VAL A 27 -13.12 14.62 9.05
CA VAL A 27 -13.73 13.94 7.89
C VAL A 27 -12.70 13.15 7.10
N TYR A 28 -11.48 13.67 6.90
CA TYR A 28 -10.41 12.92 6.23
C TYR A 28 -9.93 11.73 7.08
N GLU A 29 -9.83 11.88 8.39
CA GLU A 29 -9.52 10.79 9.32
C GLU A 29 -10.60 9.69 9.24
N LEU A 30 -11.88 10.08 9.27
CA LEU A 30 -13.00 9.15 9.10
C LEU A 30 -12.93 8.42 7.76
N ASN A 31 -12.61 9.13 6.68
CA ASN A 31 -12.44 8.52 5.35
C ASN A 31 -11.37 7.42 5.37
N SER A 32 -10.23 7.70 5.97
CA SER A 32 -9.14 6.72 6.08
C SER A 32 -9.54 5.49 6.89
N ILE A 33 -10.28 5.67 8.00
CA ILE A 33 -10.74 4.55 8.83
C ILE A 33 -11.78 3.71 8.10
N VAL A 34 -12.71 4.34 7.38
CA VAL A 34 -13.72 3.61 6.60
C VAL A 34 -13.11 2.84 5.44
N ASP A 35 -12.04 3.36 4.84
CA ASP A 35 -11.24 2.64 3.83
C ASP A 35 -10.54 1.41 4.43
N ASN A 36 -9.97 1.54 5.63
CA ASN A 36 -9.38 0.42 6.36
C ASN A 36 -10.45 -0.65 6.69
N LEU A 37 -11.59 -0.23 7.24
CA LEU A 37 -12.71 -1.12 7.52
C LEU A 37 -13.20 -1.88 6.29
N ASP A 38 -13.27 -1.22 5.13
CA ASP A 38 -13.64 -1.85 3.85
C ASP A 38 -12.66 -2.98 3.50
N THR A 39 -11.37 -2.70 3.64
CA THR A 39 -10.27 -3.64 3.40
C THR A 39 -10.32 -4.82 4.37
N GLU A 40 -10.42 -4.55 5.67
CA GLU A 40 -10.42 -5.62 6.69
C GLU A 40 -11.70 -6.48 6.62
N LEU A 41 -12.86 -5.90 6.36
CA LEU A 41 -14.10 -6.64 6.12
C LEU A 41 -13.99 -7.53 4.88
N SER A 42 -13.37 -7.03 3.81
CA SER A 42 -13.09 -7.79 2.59
C SER A 42 -12.25 -9.03 2.89
N LYS A 43 -11.14 -8.88 3.63
CA LYS A 43 -10.26 -9.99 4.07
C LYS A 43 -10.97 -10.96 5.02
N ALA A 44 -11.75 -10.45 6.00
CA ALA A 44 -12.48 -11.28 6.95
C ALA A 44 -13.45 -12.26 6.27
N ARG A 45 -14.03 -11.86 5.13
CA ARG A 45 -14.98 -12.70 4.36
C ARG A 45 -14.30 -13.88 3.67
N VAL A 46 -13.05 -13.70 3.22
CA VAL A 46 -12.31 -14.74 2.46
C VAL A 46 -11.45 -15.59 3.37
N SER A 47 -10.97 -15.05 4.50
CA SER A 47 -10.11 -15.78 5.44
C SER A 47 -10.83 -16.99 6.05
N ASN A 48 -10.12 -18.11 6.14
CA ASN A 48 -10.60 -19.37 6.72
C ASN A 48 -9.78 -19.84 7.93
N SER A 49 -8.66 -19.21 8.22
CA SER A 49 -7.86 -19.45 9.43
C SER A 49 -8.46 -18.72 10.63
N SER A 50 -8.66 -19.43 11.74
CA SER A 50 -9.13 -18.81 12.98
C SER A 50 -8.14 -17.77 13.53
N ALA A 51 -6.83 -18.01 13.37
CA ALA A 51 -5.81 -17.06 13.82
C ALA A 51 -5.86 -15.76 13.01
N GLU A 52 -5.91 -15.86 11.68
CA GLU A 52 -6.02 -14.70 10.80
C GLU A 52 -7.36 -13.97 10.99
N GLN A 53 -8.46 -14.70 11.13
CA GLN A 53 -9.76 -14.09 11.45
C GLN A 53 -9.73 -13.33 12.78
N ILE A 54 -9.06 -13.84 13.82
CA ILE A 54 -8.88 -13.10 15.09
C ILE A 54 -8.14 -11.79 14.87
N ARG A 55 -7.04 -11.81 14.11
CA ARG A 55 -6.27 -10.60 13.81
C ARG A 55 -7.13 -9.57 13.09
N ILE A 56 -7.79 -9.97 12.01
CA ILE A 56 -8.62 -9.07 11.18
C ILE A 56 -9.81 -8.53 11.97
N LEU A 57 -10.52 -9.36 12.71
CA LEU A 57 -11.68 -8.93 13.51
C LEU A 57 -11.28 -7.98 14.65
N ASN A 58 -10.06 -8.11 15.18
CA ASN A 58 -9.55 -7.16 16.16
C ASN A 58 -9.32 -5.78 15.56
N GLU A 59 -8.76 -5.71 14.35
CA GLU A 59 -8.61 -4.43 13.61
C GLU A 59 -9.98 -3.82 13.31
N ILE A 60 -10.95 -4.62 12.84
CA ILE A 60 -12.33 -4.14 12.62
C ILE A 60 -12.94 -3.56 13.90
N ALA A 61 -12.74 -4.21 15.05
CA ALA A 61 -13.28 -3.70 16.31
C ALA A 61 -12.64 -2.36 16.71
N ILE A 62 -11.32 -2.23 16.58
CA ILE A 62 -10.57 -0.99 16.88
C ILE A 62 -10.99 0.14 15.95
N ASP A 63 -11.00 -0.10 14.64
CA ASP A 63 -11.35 0.91 13.65
C ASP A 63 -12.81 1.34 13.74
N SER A 64 -13.71 0.42 14.13
CA SER A 64 -15.11 0.75 14.41
C SER A 64 -15.25 1.72 15.60
N GLU A 65 -14.52 1.49 16.69
CA GLU A 65 -14.50 2.37 17.86
C GLU A 65 -13.89 3.74 17.51
N MET A 66 -12.83 3.76 16.70
CA MET A 66 -12.24 5.02 16.22
C MET A 66 -13.20 5.80 15.31
N ALA A 67 -13.91 5.13 14.41
CA ALA A 67 -14.92 5.74 13.55
C ALA A 67 -16.07 6.36 14.36
N GLU A 68 -16.55 5.66 15.41
CA GLU A 68 -17.57 6.18 16.34
C GLU A 68 -17.12 7.48 16.98
N ILE A 69 -15.92 7.50 17.59
CA ILE A 69 -15.35 8.67 18.27
C ILE A 69 -15.27 9.88 17.31
N ILE A 70 -14.92 9.65 16.04
CA ILE A 70 -14.84 10.74 15.07
C ILE A 70 -16.23 11.21 14.64
N LEU A 71 -17.16 10.29 14.38
CA LEU A 71 -18.54 10.62 14.03
C LEU A 71 -19.22 11.47 15.11
N GLU A 72 -19.00 11.16 16.39
CA GLU A 72 -19.53 11.94 17.54
C GLU A 72 -18.94 13.35 17.64
N ARG A 73 -17.72 13.57 17.12
CA ARG A 73 -17.07 14.89 17.11
C ARG A 73 -17.49 15.77 15.94
N LEU A 74 -18.16 15.20 14.94
CA LEU A 74 -18.64 16.00 13.82
C LEU A 74 -19.79 16.90 14.26
N PRO A 75 -19.79 18.20 13.90
CA PRO A 75 -20.80 19.17 14.36
C PRO A 75 -22.13 19.02 13.60
N VAL A 76 -22.49 17.81 13.21
CA VAL A 76 -23.64 17.52 12.37
C VAL A 76 -24.48 16.42 13.01
N GLU A 77 -25.47 16.80 13.76
CA GLU A 77 -26.53 15.88 14.19
C GLU A 77 -27.57 15.74 13.08
N THR A 78 -27.35 14.82 12.16
CA THR A 78 -28.34 14.41 11.17
C THR A 78 -28.76 12.97 11.42
N GLN A 79 -29.92 12.56 10.94
CA GLN A 79 -30.38 11.17 10.97
C GLN A 79 -29.33 10.23 10.39
N LEU A 80 -28.54 10.71 9.47
CA LEU A 80 -27.53 9.93 8.78
C LEU A 80 -26.28 9.72 9.63
N THR A 81 -25.74 10.78 10.31
CA THR A 81 -24.61 10.57 11.24
C THR A 81 -25.01 9.65 12.38
N GLN A 82 -26.25 9.75 12.88
CA GLN A 82 -26.78 8.81 13.86
C GLN A 82 -26.85 7.37 13.32
N ASN A 83 -27.26 7.18 12.06
CA ASN A 83 -27.30 5.89 11.41
C ASN A 83 -25.87 5.32 11.21
N MET A 84 -24.92 6.15 10.79
CA MET A 84 -23.51 5.76 10.65
C MET A 84 -22.91 5.36 12.02
N THR A 85 -23.09 6.16 13.06
CA THR A 85 -22.63 5.85 14.42
C THR A 85 -23.25 4.53 14.91
N SER A 86 -24.56 4.36 14.75
CA SER A 86 -25.23 3.10 15.11
C SER A 86 -24.70 1.89 14.31
N PHE A 87 -24.33 2.09 13.05
CA PHE A 87 -23.77 1.02 12.21
C PHE A 87 -22.36 0.64 12.65
N VAL A 88 -21.46 1.61 12.86
CA VAL A 88 -20.08 1.29 13.30
C VAL A 88 -20.06 0.65 14.69
N ASN A 89 -20.94 1.06 15.61
CA ASN A 89 -21.09 0.41 16.91
C ASN A 89 -21.51 -1.04 16.79
N LYS A 90 -22.52 -1.33 15.97
CA LYS A 90 -22.96 -2.70 15.70
C LYS A 90 -21.88 -3.53 15.02
N MET A 91 -21.05 -2.90 14.19
CA MET A 91 -19.91 -3.54 13.55
C MET A 91 -18.87 -3.95 14.59
N GLY A 92 -18.47 -3.05 15.49
CA GLY A 92 -17.56 -3.32 16.59
C GLY A 92 -18.09 -4.43 17.52
N ASP A 93 -19.36 -4.34 17.93
CA ASP A 93 -20.01 -5.37 18.75
C ASP A 93 -20.04 -6.75 18.07
N SER A 94 -20.33 -6.76 16.76
CA SER A 94 -20.36 -8.01 15.97
C SER A 94 -18.96 -8.60 15.85
N ALA A 95 -17.94 -7.79 15.58
CA ALA A 95 -16.55 -8.22 15.53
C ALA A 95 -16.10 -8.79 16.88
N GLN A 96 -16.42 -8.12 17.99
CA GLN A 96 -16.11 -8.59 19.34
C GLN A 96 -16.83 -9.91 19.67
N SER A 97 -18.08 -10.08 19.25
CA SER A 97 -18.83 -11.34 19.41
C SER A 97 -18.17 -12.50 18.63
N MET A 98 -17.72 -12.23 17.40
CA MET A 98 -17.00 -13.21 16.57
C MET A 98 -15.63 -13.56 17.18
N LEU A 99 -14.87 -12.56 17.67
CA LEU A 99 -13.63 -12.77 18.41
C LEU A 99 -13.84 -13.71 19.61
N ASN A 100 -14.89 -13.49 20.41
CA ASN A 100 -15.22 -14.35 21.53
C ASN A 100 -15.53 -15.80 21.11
N THR A 101 -16.14 -15.99 19.94
CA THR A 101 -16.40 -17.33 19.37
C THR A 101 -15.09 -18.04 19.04
N LEU A 102 -14.19 -17.34 18.32
CA LEU A 102 -12.90 -17.87 17.88
C LEU A 102 -11.94 -18.12 19.07
N ALA A 103 -11.89 -17.20 20.03
CA ALA A 103 -11.04 -17.32 21.23
C ALA A 103 -11.41 -18.54 22.10
N ARG A 104 -12.62 -19.02 22.01
CA ARG A 104 -13.08 -20.27 22.67
C ARG A 104 -12.82 -21.53 21.84
N GLY A 105 -12.07 -21.43 20.75
CA GLY A 105 -11.76 -22.54 19.85
C GLY A 105 -12.92 -22.89 18.90
N GLY A 106 -13.95 -22.03 18.80
CA GLY A 106 -15.05 -22.17 17.83
C GLY A 106 -14.66 -21.75 16.43
N LYS A 107 -15.59 -21.93 15.50
CA LYS A 107 -15.52 -21.40 14.14
C LYS A 107 -16.69 -20.45 13.91
N LEU A 108 -16.52 -19.48 13.02
CA LEU A 108 -17.62 -18.59 12.63
C LEU A 108 -18.77 -19.40 12.02
N SER A 109 -19.97 -19.18 12.55
CA SER A 109 -21.20 -19.78 12.04
C SER A 109 -21.59 -19.19 10.67
N ALA A 110 -22.46 -19.87 9.94
CA ALA A 110 -23.01 -19.33 8.68
C ALA A 110 -23.70 -17.97 8.86
N SER A 111 -24.37 -17.77 10.02
CA SER A 111 -24.98 -16.48 10.36
C SER A 111 -23.92 -15.38 10.57
N GLN A 112 -22.82 -15.67 11.27
CA GLN A 112 -21.73 -14.71 11.49
C GLN A 112 -21.02 -14.35 10.16
N LYS A 113 -20.80 -15.33 9.28
CA LYS A 113 -20.28 -15.09 7.93
C LYS A 113 -21.22 -14.23 7.08
N ALA A 114 -22.52 -14.45 7.16
CA ALA A 114 -23.52 -13.60 6.50
C ALA A 114 -23.50 -12.17 7.07
N THR A 115 -23.30 -12.01 8.38
CA THR A 115 -23.13 -10.70 9.03
C THR A 115 -21.91 -9.97 8.50
N LEU A 116 -20.76 -10.64 8.29
CA LEU A 116 -19.58 -10.04 7.66
C LEU A 116 -19.89 -9.52 6.24
N GLY A 117 -20.64 -10.29 5.45
CA GLY A 117 -21.09 -9.86 4.12
C GLY A 117 -21.93 -8.59 4.18
N TYR A 118 -22.93 -8.54 5.08
CA TYR A 118 -23.76 -7.36 5.28
C TYR A 118 -22.95 -6.14 5.76
N MET A 119 -22.02 -6.33 6.70
CA MET A 119 -21.13 -5.27 7.20
C MET A 119 -20.27 -4.71 6.07
N TYR A 120 -19.71 -5.55 5.22
CA TYR A 120 -18.93 -5.15 4.04
C TYR A 120 -19.76 -4.30 3.07
N GLU A 121 -20.93 -4.77 2.65
CA GLU A 121 -21.82 -4.06 1.72
C GLU A 121 -22.25 -2.70 2.28
N THR A 122 -22.60 -2.63 3.57
CA THR A 122 -23.03 -1.39 4.21
C THR A 122 -21.85 -0.42 4.39
N ASN A 123 -20.66 -0.93 4.74
CA ASN A 123 -19.46 -0.10 4.85
C ASN A 123 -19.05 0.47 3.48
N SER A 124 -19.15 -0.29 2.40
CA SER A 124 -18.89 0.20 1.04
C SER A 124 -19.83 1.34 0.65
N GLN A 125 -21.10 1.31 1.08
CA GLN A 125 -22.02 2.44 0.91
C GLN A 125 -21.59 3.66 1.75
N MET A 126 -21.20 3.46 3.01
CA MET A 126 -20.70 4.52 3.89
C MET A 126 -19.43 5.15 3.31
N LYS A 127 -18.49 4.35 2.81
CA LYS A 127 -17.28 4.77 2.09
C LYS A 127 -17.60 5.67 0.91
N SER A 128 -18.55 5.27 0.06
CA SER A 128 -18.98 6.08 -1.09
C SER A 128 -19.49 7.46 -0.65
N ILE A 129 -20.29 7.51 0.40
CA ILE A 129 -20.85 8.76 0.96
C ILE A 129 -19.73 9.68 1.46
N ILE A 130 -18.78 9.16 2.23
CA ILE A 130 -17.68 9.94 2.81
C ILE A 130 -16.72 10.41 1.72
N ASN A 131 -16.46 9.57 0.72
CA ASN A 131 -15.69 9.94 -0.46
C ASN A 131 -16.31 11.11 -1.20
N ASP A 132 -17.63 11.10 -1.42
CA ASP A 132 -18.34 12.22 -2.05
C ASP A 132 -18.21 13.53 -1.26
N LEU A 133 -18.23 13.44 0.06
CA LEU A 133 -18.00 14.61 0.95
C LEU A 133 -16.59 15.17 0.81
N THR A 134 -15.59 14.30 0.78
CA THR A 134 -14.17 14.71 0.70
C THR A 134 -13.79 15.26 -0.67
N ALA A 135 -14.44 14.77 -1.74
CA ALA A 135 -14.13 15.17 -3.12
C ALA A 135 -14.74 16.48 -3.57
N ASN A 136 -15.98 16.70 -3.19
CA ASN A 136 -16.80 17.78 -3.76
C ASN A 136 -16.90 19.00 -2.86
N ALA A 137 -16.43 18.94 -1.61
CA ALA A 137 -16.50 20.03 -0.68
C ALA A 137 -15.14 20.71 -0.50
N SER A 138 -14.98 21.95 -0.99
CA SER A 138 -13.87 22.79 -0.54
C SER A 138 -14.00 22.99 0.99
N PRO A 139 -12.89 23.25 1.73
CA PRO A 139 -12.96 23.60 3.16
C PRO A 139 -13.97 24.70 3.47
N LYS A 140 -14.22 25.58 2.49
CA LYS A 140 -15.18 26.68 2.58
C LYS A 140 -16.62 26.23 2.40
N ASP A 141 -16.86 25.19 1.62
CA ASP A 141 -18.18 24.62 1.37
C ASP A 141 -18.56 23.65 2.49
N MET A 142 -17.60 22.87 3.02
CA MET A 142 -17.77 22.15 4.28
C MET A 142 -18.18 23.08 5.43
N MET A 143 -17.52 24.24 5.55
CA MET A 143 -17.84 25.24 6.56
C MET A 143 -19.26 25.81 6.42
N LYS A 144 -19.74 26.01 5.20
CA LYS A 144 -21.12 26.46 4.94
C LYS A 144 -22.14 25.38 5.27
N ALA A 145 -21.86 24.14 4.95
CA ALA A 145 -22.68 22.98 5.28
C ALA A 145 -22.84 22.83 6.80
N TRP A 146 -21.77 23.06 7.57
CA TRP A 146 -21.80 22.98 9.04
C TRP A 146 -22.47 24.17 9.72
N LYS A 147 -22.49 25.34 9.10
CA LYS A 147 -23.18 26.51 9.66
C LYS A 147 -24.71 26.49 9.54
N GLY A 148 -25.28 25.41 9.02
CA GLY A 148 -26.73 25.19 9.04
C GLY A 148 -27.53 26.14 8.16
N LYS A 149 -26.89 26.95 7.29
CA LYS A 149 -27.60 27.86 6.36
C LYS A 149 -27.98 27.22 5.04
N ASP A 150 -27.30 26.13 4.68
CA ASP A 150 -27.61 25.31 3.50
C ASP A 150 -27.47 23.81 3.87
N GLY A 151 -28.33 23.32 4.78
CA GLY A 151 -28.40 21.90 5.17
C GLY A 151 -28.65 20.93 4.00
N ASN A 152 -28.67 21.46 2.79
CA ASN A 152 -28.85 20.75 1.56
C ASN A 152 -27.55 20.13 1.00
N LEU A 153 -26.35 20.66 1.28
CA LEU A 153 -25.12 20.12 0.65
C LEU A 153 -24.76 18.75 1.25
N ILE A 154 -24.85 18.59 2.56
CA ILE A 154 -24.65 17.28 3.19
C ILE A 154 -25.82 16.34 2.86
N SER A 155 -27.05 16.80 2.94
CA SER A 155 -28.24 15.99 2.55
C SER A 155 -28.26 15.64 1.08
N VAL A 156 -27.74 16.49 0.18
CA VAL A 156 -27.66 16.24 -1.27
C VAL A 156 -26.49 15.34 -1.63
N SER A 157 -25.32 15.46 -0.97
CA SER A 157 -24.21 14.50 -1.14
C SER A 157 -24.63 13.11 -0.68
N PHE A 158 -25.44 13.02 0.35
CA PHE A 158 -26.03 11.79 0.84
C PHE A 158 -27.24 11.29 0.03
N GLY A 159 -27.87 12.15 -0.76
CA GLY A 159 -29.04 11.82 -1.57
C GLY A 159 -28.74 11.47 -3.03
N ASN A 160 -27.54 11.78 -3.56
CA ASN A 160 -27.15 11.59 -4.95
C ASN A 160 -26.03 10.55 -5.11
N LEU A 161 -26.23 9.35 -4.60
CA LEU A 161 -25.29 8.23 -4.63
C LEU A 161 -25.05 7.58 -6.01
N GLU A 162 -25.39 8.24 -7.09
CA GLU A 162 -25.26 7.66 -8.43
C GLU A 162 -24.20 8.34 -9.30
N ASN A 163 -23.02 8.41 -9.05
CA ASN A 163 -21.89 8.88 -9.89
C ASN A 163 -20.97 9.88 -9.19
N THR A 164 -19.86 9.44 -8.66
CA THR A 164 -18.55 10.09 -8.91
C THR A 164 -17.39 9.41 -8.21
N THR A 165 -16.26 9.34 -8.89
CA THR A 165 -14.92 8.88 -8.47
C THR A 165 -14.13 9.98 -7.77
N VAL A 166 -13.37 9.66 -6.72
CA VAL A 166 -12.57 10.64 -5.98
C VAL A 166 -11.16 10.20 -5.62
N GLU A 167 -10.27 11.17 -5.72
CA GLU A 167 -8.81 11.04 -5.49
C GLU A 167 -8.38 11.33 -4.07
N THR A 168 -7.58 10.45 -3.49
CA THR A 168 -6.64 10.80 -2.44
C THR A 168 -5.24 10.33 -2.80
N PRO A 169 -4.21 11.17 -2.64
CA PRO A 169 -2.85 10.78 -2.97
C PRO A 169 -2.26 9.96 -1.82
N LYS A 170 -2.18 8.66 -2.00
CA LYS A 170 -1.12 7.85 -1.40
C LYS A 170 -0.35 7.23 -2.56
N GLU A 171 0.92 7.54 -2.64
CA GLU A 171 1.87 6.87 -3.52
C GLU A 171 2.06 5.43 -3.04
N ILE A 172 1.14 4.53 -3.40
CA ILE A 172 1.28 3.12 -3.08
C ILE A 172 0.87 2.31 -4.29
N ASN A 173 1.77 2.24 -5.26
CA ASN A 173 1.74 1.24 -6.31
C ASN A 173 2.54 0.00 -5.88
N ASP A 174 2.40 -0.39 -4.63
CA ASP A 174 3.20 -1.42 -4.04
C ASP A 174 2.49 -2.77 -4.09
N GLY A 175 3.22 -3.78 -4.56
CA GLY A 175 2.83 -5.17 -4.51
C GLY A 175 2.96 -5.77 -3.11
N PRO A 176 2.80 -7.10 -2.96
CA PRO A 176 2.87 -7.77 -1.67
C PRO A 176 4.17 -7.45 -0.92
N PHE A 177 4.07 -7.14 0.38
CA PHE A 177 5.20 -6.92 1.30
C PHE A 177 6.14 -5.76 0.97
N ALA A 178 5.74 -4.82 0.13
CA ALA A 178 6.57 -3.73 -0.35
C ALA A 178 7.07 -2.76 0.75
N GLU A 179 6.39 -2.68 1.90
CA GLU A 179 6.72 -1.76 3.01
C GLU A 179 7.47 -2.44 4.17
N ASN A 180 7.72 -3.74 4.13
CA ASN A 180 8.33 -4.49 5.25
C ASN A 180 9.85 -4.39 5.29
N ILE A 181 10.40 -3.16 5.34
CA ILE A 181 11.83 -2.93 5.57
C ILE A 181 12.10 -2.89 7.07
N LYS A 182 12.53 -4.00 7.66
CA LYS A 182 12.99 -4.04 9.05
C LYS A 182 14.48 -3.65 9.17
N LYS A 183 14.92 -3.32 10.41
CA LYS A 183 16.35 -3.10 10.72
C LYS A 183 17.09 -4.43 10.58
N VAL A 184 17.64 -4.70 9.42
CA VAL A 184 18.45 -5.89 9.13
C VAL A 184 19.87 -5.45 8.83
N THR A 185 20.86 -6.20 9.31
CA THR A 185 22.25 -5.98 8.91
C THR A 185 22.44 -6.47 7.48
N ALA A 186 22.79 -5.57 6.57
CA ALA A 186 23.00 -5.85 5.14
C ALA A 186 24.28 -6.70 4.92
N LYS A 187 24.25 -7.97 5.31
CA LYS A 187 25.41 -8.86 5.36
C LYS A 187 26.14 -8.97 4.02
N ASN A 188 25.38 -8.99 2.93
CA ASN A 188 25.93 -9.11 1.57
C ASN A 188 26.69 -7.84 1.17
N ILE A 189 26.14 -6.66 1.49
CA ILE A 189 26.78 -5.39 1.22
C ILE A 189 27.98 -5.16 2.14
N GLU A 190 27.84 -5.51 3.43
CA GLU A 190 28.90 -5.33 4.42
C GLU A 190 30.17 -6.14 4.11
N ALA A 191 30.06 -7.24 3.37
CA ALA A 191 31.18 -8.07 2.96
C ALA A 191 31.97 -7.50 1.75
N LEU A 192 31.42 -6.48 1.04
CA LEU A 192 32.02 -5.91 -0.15
C LEU A 192 33.09 -4.85 0.21
N GLU A 193 34.02 -4.63 -0.73
CA GLU A 193 35.06 -3.61 -0.59
C GLU A 193 34.46 -2.19 -0.64
N GLU A 194 35.04 -1.30 0.15
CA GLU A 194 34.65 0.11 0.17
C GLU A 194 35.19 0.83 -1.07
N ILE A 195 34.34 1.56 -1.77
CA ILE A 195 34.68 2.42 -2.89
C ILE A 195 34.82 3.88 -2.43
N ASN A 196 35.48 4.70 -3.23
CA ASN A 196 35.52 6.16 -3.03
C ASN A 196 34.56 6.89 -3.96
N ALA A 197 34.39 8.21 -3.75
CA ALA A 197 33.50 9.05 -4.54
C ALA A 197 33.80 9.01 -6.05
N THR A 198 35.07 9.03 -6.44
CA THR A 198 35.47 8.93 -7.85
C THR A 198 35.04 7.61 -8.47
N LYS A 199 35.17 6.50 -7.73
CA LYS A 199 34.72 5.19 -8.20
C LYS A 199 33.21 5.12 -8.29
N ALA A 200 32.47 5.77 -7.38
CA ALA A 200 31.02 5.89 -7.46
C ALA A 200 30.56 6.66 -8.72
N GLU A 201 31.27 7.75 -9.09
CA GLU A 201 31.01 8.47 -10.35
C GLU A 201 31.30 7.61 -11.60
N GLU A 202 32.39 6.85 -11.61
CA GLU A 202 32.70 5.93 -12.71
C GLU A 202 31.63 4.84 -12.86
N LEU A 203 31.20 4.23 -11.75
CA LEU A 203 30.16 3.20 -11.75
C LEU A 203 28.82 3.77 -12.20
N ALA A 204 28.42 4.92 -11.68
CA ALA A 204 27.19 5.59 -12.11
C ALA A 204 27.19 5.89 -13.62
N LYS A 205 28.32 6.37 -14.16
CA LYS A 205 28.46 6.60 -15.59
C LYS A 205 28.34 5.32 -16.41
N GLN A 206 28.84 4.19 -15.89
CA GLN A 206 28.73 2.88 -16.53
C GLN A 206 27.30 2.34 -16.48
N TYR A 207 26.65 2.39 -15.32
CA TYR A 207 25.29 1.90 -15.11
C TYR A 207 24.26 2.65 -15.96
N PHE A 208 24.42 3.95 -16.08
CA PHE A 208 23.48 4.85 -16.79
C PHE A 208 24.00 5.28 -18.18
N LYS A 209 24.87 4.50 -18.83
CA LYS A 209 25.47 4.81 -20.16
C LYS A 209 24.42 5.07 -21.24
N ASP A 210 23.27 4.38 -21.17
CA ASP A 210 22.20 4.46 -22.18
C ASP A 210 21.30 5.70 -21.99
N TYR A 211 21.54 6.52 -20.95
CA TYR A 211 20.81 7.76 -20.65
C TYR A 211 21.49 9.03 -21.21
N ASN A 212 22.49 8.88 -22.10
CA ASN A 212 23.24 10.00 -22.68
C ASN A 212 23.81 10.97 -21.63
N VAL A 213 24.45 10.41 -20.62
CA VAL A 213 25.02 11.14 -19.49
C VAL A 213 26.21 11.98 -19.93
N SER A 214 26.12 13.29 -19.77
CA SER A 214 27.17 14.28 -20.11
C SER A 214 28.09 14.63 -18.95
N GLU A 215 27.55 14.65 -17.72
CA GLU A 215 28.27 14.96 -16.48
C GLU A 215 27.79 14.07 -15.35
N VAL A 216 28.71 13.59 -14.53
CA VAL A 216 28.43 12.82 -13.31
C VAL A 216 29.17 13.48 -12.16
N ARG A 217 28.49 13.67 -11.02
CA ARG A 217 29.06 14.30 -9.85
C ARG A 217 28.58 13.65 -8.58
N CYS A 218 29.47 13.19 -7.74
CA CYS A 218 29.18 12.80 -6.36
C CYS A 218 28.93 14.06 -5.52
N THR A 219 27.74 14.17 -4.92
CA THR A 219 27.31 15.36 -4.17
C THR A 219 27.43 15.20 -2.67
N GLY A 220 27.81 14.00 -2.18
CA GLY A 220 28.01 13.71 -0.76
C GLY A 220 27.63 12.28 -0.40
N GLU A 221 27.58 12.03 0.89
CA GLU A 221 27.15 10.75 1.48
C GLU A 221 25.81 10.90 2.20
N THR A 222 25.05 9.82 2.25
CA THR A 222 23.82 9.70 3.03
C THR A 222 23.74 8.33 3.68
N VAL A 223 22.84 8.16 4.64
CA VAL A 223 22.57 6.86 5.27
C VAL A 223 21.13 6.46 4.97
N ALA A 224 20.96 5.40 4.19
CA ALA A 224 19.67 4.79 3.88
C ALA A 224 19.52 3.53 4.74
N ASN A 225 18.73 3.61 5.80
CA ASN A 225 18.43 2.50 6.74
C ASN A 225 19.69 1.64 7.10
N GLN A 226 20.75 2.29 7.61
CA GLN A 226 22.07 1.74 7.99
C GLN A 226 23.08 1.55 6.84
N LEU A 227 22.69 1.60 5.59
CA LEU A 227 23.60 1.61 4.45
C LEU A 227 24.16 3.01 4.23
N VAL A 228 25.46 3.16 4.24
CA VAL A 228 26.12 4.38 3.79
C VAL A 228 26.17 4.38 2.27
N CYS A 229 25.62 5.43 1.66
CA CYS A 229 25.52 5.56 0.22
C CYS A 229 26.13 6.88 -0.27
N TYR A 230 26.72 6.88 -1.46
CA TYR A 230 27.05 8.08 -2.20
C TYR A 230 25.81 8.59 -2.95
N ASN A 231 25.57 9.89 -2.85
CA ASN A 231 24.61 10.61 -3.68
C ASN A 231 25.29 11.06 -4.97
N VAL A 232 24.76 10.68 -6.11
CA VAL A 232 25.34 11.00 -7.42
C VAL A 232 24.29 11.71 -8.27
N SER A 233 24.63 12.92 -8.74
CA SER A 233 23.86 13.66 -9.74
C SER A 233 24.41 13.35 -11.12
N LEU A 234 23.52 13.06 -12.08
CA LEU A 234 23.85 12.79 -13.47
C LEU A 234 23.11 13.78 -14.37
N LYS A 235 23.83 14.51 -15.18
CA LYS A 235 23.26 15.40 -16.16
C LYS A 235 23.10 14.70 -17.49
N THR A 236 21.90 14.67 -18.02
CA THR A 236 21.56 14.04 -19.30
C THR A 236 21.03 15.09 -20.28
N ASN A 237 20.84 14.69 -21.53
CA ASN A 237 20.17 15.57 -22.51
C ASN A 237 18.70 15.83 -22.14
N ASP A 238 18.11 14.97 -21.33
CA ASP A 238 16.71 14.97 -20.95
C ASP A 238 16.44 15.64 -19.57
N GLY A 239 17.49 16.11 -18.90
CA GLY A 239 17.42 16.71 -17.56
C GLY A 239 18.39 16.10 -16.57
N GLU A 240 18.18 16.36 -15.30
CA GLU A 240 18.99 15.77 -14.21
C GLU A 240 18.37 14.46 -13.74
N MET A 241 19.26 13.52 -13.44
CA MET A 241 18.95 12.25 -12.75
C MET A 241 19.67 12.24 -11.41
N PHE A 242 19.12 11.55 -10.47
CA PHE A 242 19.71 11.33 -9.14
C PHE A 242 19.82 9.84 -8.87
N ALA A 243 20.97 9.41 -8.35
CA ALA A 243 21.18 8.02 -7.96
C ALA A 243 21.87 7.92 -6.59
N GLN A 244 21.61 6.83 -5.87
CA GLN A 244 22.32 6.45 -4.66
C GLN A 244 23.01 5.11 -4.87
N LEU A 245 24.32 5.07 -4.59
CA LEU A 245 25.14 3.87 -4.69
C LEU A 245 25.71 3.53 -3.31
N THR A 246 25.64 2.27 -2.90
CA THR A 246 26.24 1.84 -1.64
C THR A 246 27.73 2.16 -1.60
N LYS A 247 28.24 2.64 -0.44
CA LYS A 247 29.65 2.91 -0.25
C LYS A 247 30.49 1.63 -0.28
N LYS A 248 29.91 0.50 0.08
CA LYS A 248 30.49 -0.82 -0.10
C LYS A 248 29.90 -1.47 -1.34
N GLY A 249 30.75 -1.83 -2.29
CA GLY A 249 30.39 -2.52 -3.53
C GLY A 249 29.79 -1.65 -4.64
N GLY A 250 29.34 -0.41 -4.36
CA GLY A 250 28.79 0.48 -5.39
C GLY A 250 27.50 0.01 -6.02
N LYS A 251 26.69 -0.77 -5.32
CA LYS A 251 25.37 -1.22 -5.80
C LYS A 251 24.37 -0.07 -5.83
N VAL A 252 23.54 -0.02 -6.87
CA VAL A 252 22.48 1.01 -6.98
C VAL A 252 21.38 0.68 -5.96
N VAL A 253 21.14 1.63 -5.05
CA VAL A 253 20.05 1.54 -4.04
C VAL A 253 18.78 2.17 -4.57
N MET A 254 18.90 3.29 -5.24
CA MET A 254 17.80 3.97 -5.91
C MET A 254 18.28 4.87 -7.02
N PHE A 255 17.43 5.16 -7.98
CA PHE A 255 17.58 6.31 -8.85
C PHE A 255 16.21 6.84 -9.30
N ASP A 256 16.18 8.11 -9.72
CA ASP A 256 15.02 8.75 -10.32
C ASP A 256 15.45 9.74 -11.40
N SER A 257 14.73 9.81 -12.50
CA SER A 257 15.02 10.68 -13.64
C SER A 257 14.04 11.86 -13.79
N TYR A 258 13.10 12.06 -12.89
CA TYR A 258 12.13 13.17 -12.81
C TYR A 258 11.48 13.59 -14.14
N LYS A 259 11.40 12.69 -15.11
CA LYS A 259 10.84 13.02 -16.42
C LYS A 259 9.45 12.45 -16.55
N ASP A 260 8.49 13.30 -16.86
CA ASP A 260 7.14 12.93 -17.17
C ASP A 260 7.05 12.18 -18.51
N CYS A 261 6.13 11.23 -18.56
CA CYS A 261 5.75 10.48 -19.74
C CYS A 261 4.31 10.86 -20.11
N SER A 262 4.02 10.96 -21.39
CA SER A 262 2.75 11.52 -21.88
C SER A 262 1.95 10.57 -22.77
N GLN A 263 2.51 9.42 -23.17
CA GLN A 263 1.90 8.45 -24.08
C GLN A 263 2.18 7.00 -23.66
N ASN A 264 1.28 6.10 -24.02
CA ASN A 264 1.39 4.65 -23.80
C ASN A 264 1.73 3.96 -25.12
N ASN A 265 3.02 3.90 -25.46
CA ASN A 265 3.51 3.30 -26.69
C ASN A 265 3.94 1.82 -26.49
N PHE A 266 4.23 1.42 -25.25
CA PHE A 266 4.71 0.11 -24.89
C PHE A 266 3.68 -0.63 -24.02
N SER A 267 3.51 -1.93 -24.25
CA SER A 267 2.68 -2.79 -23.41
C SER A 267 3.37 -3.12 -22.09
N VAL A 268 2.59 -3.59 -21.11
CA VAL A 268 3.09 -4.04 -19.80
C VAL A 268 4.16 -5.14 -19.96
N GLU A 269 3.93 -6.12 -20.85
CA GLU A 269 4.89 -7.19 -21.11
C GLU A 269 6.24 -6.63 -21.62
N ARG A 270 6.18 -5.63 -22.51
CA ARG A 270 7.40 -4.99 -22.99
C ARG A 270 8.09 -4.16 -21.90
N CYS A 271 7.33 -3.56 -21.00
CA CYS A 271 7.87 -2.85 -19.84
C CYS A 271 8.56 -3.82 -18.86
N ILE A 272 8.03 -5.03 -18.71
CA ILE A 272 8.67 -6.09 -17.92
C ILE A 272 10.04 -6.46 -18.54
N ASP A 273 10.10 -6.77 -19.84
CA ASP A 273 11.37 -7.08 -20.52
C ASP A 273 12.41 -5.96 -20.33
N ILE A 274 11.99 -4.69 -20.50
CA ILE A 274 12.86 -3.52 -20.33
C ILE A 274 13.41 -3.42 -18.90
N ALA A 275 12.57 -3.71 -17.91
CA ALA A 275 12.97 -3.68 -16.52
C ALA A 275 13.91 -4.84 -16.16
N GLU A 276 13.67 -6.05 -16.69
CA GLU A 276 14.55 -7.21 -16.52
C GLU A 276 15.94 -6.91 -17.12
N ASP A 277 16.01 -6.48 -18.38
CA ASP A 277 17.26 -6.11 -19.04
C ASP A 277 18.03 -5.03 -18.24
N PHE A 278 17.30 -4.08 -17.66
CA PHE A 278 17.91 -3.04 -16.85
C PHE A 278 18.48 -3.58 -15.53
N LEU A 279 17.73 -4.41 -14.81
CA LEU A 279 18.17 -5.02 -13.55
C LEU A 279 19.41 -5.90 -13.78
N ASP A 280 19.41 -6.72 -14.83
CA ASP A 280 20.55 -7.55 -15.23
C ASP A 280 21.79 -6.68 -15.52
N SER A 281 21.61 -5.52 -16.19
CA SER A 281 22.70 -4.58 -16.48
C SER A 281 23.35 -3.98 -15.23
N LEU A 282 22.61 -3.94 -14.12
CA LEU A 282 23.09 -3.48 -12.81
C LEU A 282 23.63 -4.62 -11.93
N GLY A 283 23.56 -5.88 -12.40
CA GLY A 283 23.99 -7.08 -11.68
C GLY A 283 23.02 -7.47 -10.56
N PHE A 284 21.72 -7.34 -10.82
CA PHE A 284 20.64 -7.93 -10.04
C PHE A 284 20.08 -9.11 -10.81
N ASP A 285 20.74 -10.26 -10.65
CA ASP A 285 20.42 -11.49 -11.38
C ASP A 285 19.23 -12.23 -10.73
N ASP A 286 18.58 -13.12 -11.49
CA ASP A 286 17.48 -13.99 -11.04
C ASP A 286 16.26 -13.26 -10.45
N MET A 287 15.99 -12.04 -10.93
CA MET A 287 14.84 -11.26 -10.52
C MET A 287 13.59 -11.64 -11.32
N LYS A 288 12.46 -11.81 -10.64
CA LYS A 288 11.17 -12.16 -11.25
C LYS A 288 10.09 -11.13 -10.95
N PRO A 289 9.29 -10.74 -11.95
CA PRO A 289 8.17 -9.83 -11.72
C PRO A 289 7.07 -10.56 -10.92
N VAL A 290 6.63 -9.92 -9.84
CA VAL A 290 5.56 -10.45 -8.97
C VAL A 290 4.34 -9.56 -8.93
N TRP A 291 4.50 -8.31 -9.32
CA TRP A 291 3.43 -7.32 -9.33
C TRP A 291 3.65 -6.29 -10.43
N THR A 292 2.55 -5.90 -11.08
CA THR A 292 2.53 -4.83 -12.09
C THR A 292 1.34 -3.92 -11.85
N SER A 293 1.57 -2.61 -11.96
CA SER A 293 0.52 -1.59 -11.88
C SER A 293 0.79 -0.48 -12.89
N GLU A 294 -0.20 -0.15 -13.70
CA GLU A 294 -0.14 0.98 -14.63
C GLU A 294 -0.68 2.23 -13.93
N ASN A 295 0.08 3.31 -13.98
CA ASN A 295 -0.32 4.62 -13.51
C ASN A 295 -0.17 5.64 -14.64
N GLY A 296 -1.27 5.93 -15.33
CA GLY A 296 -1.26 6.83 -16.48
C GLY A 296 -0.39 6.30 -17.61
N THR A 297 0.82 6.81 -17.75
CA THR A 297 1.79 6.49 -18.80
C THR A 297 3.06 5.84 -18.27
N THR A 298 2.97 5.33 -17.04
CA THR A 298 4.08 4.70 -16.33
C THR A 298 3.68 3.33 -15.83
N CYS A 299 4.48 2.33 -16.13
CA CYS A 299 4.36 0.98 -15.59
C CYS A 299 5.24 0.85 -14.34
N ASN A 300 4.63 0.53 -13.19
CA ASN A 300 5.32 0.23 -11.96
C ASN A 300 5.38 -1.29 -11.78
N LEU A 301 6.58 -1.80 -11.51
CA LEU A 301 6.90 -3.21 -11.49
C LEU A 301 7.62 -3.56 -10.20
N ASN A 302 7.19 -4.62 -9.51
CA ASN A 302 7.93 -5.18 -8.39
C ASN A 302 8.58 -6.48 -8.83
N PHE A 303 9.89 -6.54 -8.68
CA PHE A 303 10.70 -7.71 -8.90
C PHE A 303 11.20 -8.26 -7.58
N VAL A 304 11.30 -9.57 -7.48
CA VAL A 304 11.86 -10.26 -6.32
C VAL A 304 12.83 -11.34 -6.77
N TYR A 305 13.79 -11.65 -5.91
CA TYR A 305 14.75 -12.72 -6.17
C TYR A 305 14.04 -14.08 -6.21
N GLU A 306 14.40 -14.92 -7.18
CA GLU A 306 13.96 -16.32 -7.26
C GLU A 306 15.17 -17.26 -7.16
N ASN A 307 15.07 -18.27 -6.30
CA ASN A 307 16.05 -19.34 -6.22
C ASN A 307 15.32 -20.69 -6.09
N ASP A 308 15.70 -21.64 -6.95
CA ASP A 308 15.13 -23.01 -6.97
C ASP A 308 13.58 -23.04 -7.03
N GLY A 309 12.97 -22.09 -7.71
CA GLY A 309 11.51 -21.97 -7.86
C GLY A 309 10.80 -21.39 -6.63
N VAL A 310 11.55 -20.83 -5.69
CA VAL A 310 11.02 -20.10 -4.53
C VAL A 310 11.22 -18.60 -4.71
N ILE A 311 10.19 -17.84 -4.50
CA ILE A 311 10.15 -16.37 -4.57
C ILE A 311 10.49 -15.78 -3.19
N TYR A 312 11.44 -14.84 -3.13
CA TYR A 312 11.87 -14.18 -1.87
C TYR A 312 11.38 -12.73 -1.82
N TYR A 313 10.24 -12.49 -1.22
CA TYR A 313 9.69 -11.13 -1.08
C TYR A 313 10.56 -10.14 -0.30
N PRO A 314 11.37 -10.55 0.71
CA PRO A 314 12.31 -9.63 1.36
C PRO A 314 13.34 -9.02 0.41
N ASP A 315 13.67 -9.71 -0.69
CA ASP A 315 14.66 -9.31 -1.68
C ASP A 315 13.99 -8.59 -2.87
N MET A 316 13.23 -7.54 -2.57
CA MET A 316 12.43 -6.81 -3.57
C MET A 316 13.19 -5.64 -4.17
N ILE A 317 12.95 -5.42 -5.47
CA ILE A 317 13.31 -4.20 -6.21
C ILE A 317 12.07 -3.67 -6.91
N LYS A 318 11.79 -2.39 -6.74
CA LYS A 318 10.72 -1.69 -7.46
C LYS A 318 11.32 -0.96 -8.66
N VAL A 319 10.67 -1.03 -9.80
CA VAL A 319 11.12 -0.40 -11.05
C VAL A 319 9.98 0.38 -11.68
N LYS A 320 10.27 1.58 -12.17
CA LYS A 320 9.35 2.43 -12.89
C LYS A 320 9.78 2.55 -14.35
N VAL A 321 8.93 2.15 -15.28
CA VAL A 321 9.17 2.21 -16.73
C VAL A 321 8.26 3.25 -17.37
N CYS A 322 8.85 4.13 -18.18
CA CYS A 322 8.10 5.07 -19.01
C CYS A 322 7.56 4.36 -20.26
N GLU A 323 6.25 4.24 -20.38
CA GLU A 323 5.57 3.58 -21.50
C GLU A 323 5.68 4.35 -22.81
N GLU A 324 5.97 5.65 -22.77
CA GLU A 324 6.19 6.44 -23.97
C GLU A 324 7.51 6.11 -24.68
N ARG A 325 8.58 5.95 -23.90
CA ARG A 325 9.94 5.84 -24.42
C ARG A 325 10.56 4.45 -24.28
N GLY A 326 9.94 3.58 -23.50
CA GLY A 326 10.48 2.26 -23.20
C GLY A 326 11.82 2.32 -22.48
N ILE A 327 11.91 3.15 -21.44
CA ILE A 327 13.11 3.27 -20.60
C ILE A 327 12.71 3.24 -19.12
N VAL A 328 13.59 2.73 -18.28
CA VAL A 328 13.42 2.80 -16.82
C VAL A 328 13.64 4.25 -16.38
N THR A 329 12.71 4.79 -15.59
CA THR A 329 12.78 6.19 -15.09
C THR A 329 13.01 6.25 -13.58
N GLY A 330 12.90 5.12 -12.89
CA GLY A 330 13.15 5.03 -11.46
C GLY A 330 13.34 3.60 -10.99
N MET A 331 14.05 3.44 -9.90
CA MET A 331 14.27 2.16 -9.23
C MET A 331 14.44 2.38 -7.74
N GLU A 332 13.93 1.45 -6.94
CA GLU A 332 14.14 1.36 -5.49
C GLU A 332 14.56 -0.07 -5.14
N GLY A 333 15.81 -0.27 -4.78
CA GLY A 333 16.41 -1.56 -4.45
C GLY A 333 16.91 -1.66 -3.00
N LEU A 334 16.44 -0.78 -2.10
CA LEU A 334 16.90 -0.76 -0.71
C LEU A 334 16.59 -2.08 -0.01
N ALA A 335 15.39 -2.64 -0.20
CA ALA A 335 15.00 -3.91 0.39
C ALA A 335 15.94 -5.04 -0.04
N TYR A 336 16.23 -5.16 -1.31
CA TYR A 336 17.21 -6.12 -1.84
C TYR A 336 18.60 -5.93 -1.20
N CYS A 337 19.12 -4.71 -1.19
CA CYS A 337 20.45 -4.41 -0.64
C CYS A 337 20.56 -4.76 0.86
N LEU A 338 19.46 -4.65 1.61
CA LEU A 338 19.43 -4.97 3.04
C LEU A 338 19.30 -6.47 3.31
N ASN A 339 18.44 -7.17 2.56
CA ASN A 339 17.99 -8.52 2.90
C ASN A 339 18.67 -9.61 2.09
N HIS A 340 19.04 -9.32 0.82
CA HIS A 340 19.53 -10.35 -0.08
C HIS A 340 20.80 -11.03 0.44
N THR A 341 20.74 -12.36 0.47
CA THR A 341 21.87 -13.27 0.66
C THR A 341 21.57 -14.56 -0.09
N GLU A 342 22.58 -15.27 -0.54
CA GLU A 342 22.40 -16.64 -1.03
C GLU A 342 21.97 -17.53 0.15
N ARG A 343 20.69 -17.95 0.13
CA ARG A 343 20.09 -18.77 1.18
C ARG A 343 19.04 -19.72 0.62
N SER A 344 18.86 -20.84 1.30
CA SER A 344 17.79 -21.79 1.02
C SER A 344 16.57 -21.48 1.89
N ALA A 345 15.39 -21.54 1.30
CA ALA A 345 14.11 -21.40 2.02
C ALA A 345 13.79 -22.56 2.98
N GLY A 346 14.58 -23.66 2.91
CA GLY A 346 14.25 -24.91 3.60
C GLY A 346 13.16 -25.72 2.86
N GLU A 347 12.72 -26.79 3.50
CA GLU A 347 11.71 -27.69 2.94
C GLU A 347 10.32 -27.42 3.49
N ALA A 348 9.31 -27.50 2.61
CA ALA A 348 7.91 -27.46 3.02
C ALA A 348 7.54 -28.78 3.74
N SER A 349 6.87 -28.70 4.89
CA SER A 349 6.39 -29.87 5.63
C SER A 349 5.05 -30.39 5.12
N ILE A 350 4.26 -29.53 4.48
CA ILE A 350 2.98 -29.88 3.85
C ILE A 350 3.05 -29.70 2.33
N SER A 351 2.21 -30.42 1.61
CA SER A 351 2.09 -30.24 0.17
C SER A 351 1.28 -29.00 -0.19
N LYS A 352 1.50 -28.47 -1.41
CA LYS A 352 0.67 -27.39 -1.97
C LYS A 352 -0.83 -27.77 -1.98
N ALA A 353 -1.15 -29.03 -2.28
CA ALA A 353 -2.53 -29.52 -2.25
C ALA A 353 -3.14 -29.43 -0.85
N SER A 354 -2.39 -29.85 0.17
CA SER A 354 -2.84 -29.76 1.57
C SER A 354 -2.98 -28.32 2.04
N ALA A 355 -2.11 -27.41 1.60
CA ALA A 355 -2.23 -25.98 1.87
C ALA A 355 -3.49 -25.39 1.20
N LYS A 356 -3.77 -25.77 -0.05
CA LYS A 356 -4.97 -25.32 -0.77
C LYS A 356 -6.28 -25.74 -0.06
N GLU A 357 -6.32 -26.90 0.58
CA GLU A 357 -7.47 -27.38 1.35
C GLU A 357 -7.78 -26.54 2.59
N LYS A 358 -6.84 -25.69 3.04
CA LYS A 358 -7.04 -24.77 4.17
C LYS A 358 -7.79 -23.50 3.79
N LEU A 359 -7.78 -23.14 2.51
CA LEU A 359 -8.42 -21.92 2.01
C LEU A 359 -9.94 -22.00 2.14
N ASN A 360 -10.58 -20.84 2.08
CA ASN A 360 -12.04 -20.76 1.97
C ASN A 360 -12.52 -21.56 0.74
N PRO A 361 -13.47 -22.50 0.90
CA PRO A 361 -13.96 -23.32 -0.22
C PRO A 361 -14.54 -22.52 -1.40
N ASP A 362 -15.04 -21.31 -1.13
CA ASP A 362 -15.61 -20.43 -2.14
C ASP A 362 -14.56 -19.52 -2.81
N PHE A 363 -13.29 -19.59 -2.38
CA PHE A 363 -12.18 -18.87 -3.03
C PHE A 363 -11.72 -19.62 -4.28
N THR A 364 -11.81 -18.96 -5.42
CA THR A 364 -11.37 -19.50 -6.72
C THR A 364 -9.88 -19.24 -6.90
N VAL A 365 -9.06 -20.28 -6.78
CA VAL A 365 -7.61 -20.18 -6.98
C VAL A 365 -7.29 -20.14 -8.47
N GLU A 366 -6.68 -19.06 -8.94
CA GLU A 366 -6.18 -18.87 -10.30
C GLU A 366 -4.73 -19.29 -10.47
N GLY A 367 -3.92 -19.13 -9.41
CA GLY A 367 -2.53 -19.57 -9.43
C GLY A 367 -1.94 -19.72 -8.04
N SER A 368 -0.73 -20.29 -7.99
CA SER A 368 -0.01 -20.49 -6.74
C SER A 368 1.48 -20.65 -6.96
N ARG A 369 2.28 -20.20 -6.00
CA ARG A 369 3.74 -20.36 -5.98
C ARG A 369 4.26 -20.57 -4.56
N LEU A 370 5.48 -21.04 -4.42
CA LEU A 370 6.15 -21.15 -3.12
C LEU A 370 6.96 -19.87 -2.89
N THR A 371 6.84 -19.29 -1.70
CA THR A 371 7.42 -17.98 -1.40
C THR A 371 8.06 -17.96 -0.03
N VAL A 372 9.03 -17.08 0.17
CA VAL A 372 9.48 -16.63 1.48
C VAL A 372 8.90 -15.24 1.70
N ILE A 373 8.15 -15.08 2.77
CA ILE A 373 7.51 -13.81 3.14
C ILE A 373 8.09 -13.27 4.45
N PRO A 374 8.18 -11.94 4.62
CA PRO A 374 8.52 -11.33 5.90
C PRO A 374 7.27 -11.29 6.79
N LEU A 375 7.29 -11.99 7.92
CA LEU A 375 6.21 -12.01 8.89
C LEU A 375 6.79 -11.85 10.29
N ASP A 376 6.31 -10.86 11.06
CA ASP A 376 6.72 -10.58 12.44
C ASP A 376 8.25 -10.52 12.69
N GLY A 377 9.03 -10.18 11.67
CA GLY A 377 10.47 -10.07 11.75
C GLY A 377 11.26 -11.29 11.34
N GLU A 378 10.59 -12.34 11.04
CA GLU A 378 11.16 -13.60 10.57
C GLU A 378 10.83 -13.82 9.10
N GLU A 379 11.60 -14.67 8.43
CA GLU A 379 11.28 -15.18 7.10
C GLU A 379 10.49 -16.48 7.22
N VAL A 380 9.29 -16.49 6.64
CA VAL A 380 8.39 -17.65 6.66
C VAL A 380 8.25 -18.22 5.24
N LEU A 381 8.50 -19.52 5.10
CA LEU A 381 8.20 -20.25 3.87
C LEU A 381 6.69 -20.48 3.78
N ALA A 382 6.04 -19.96 2.75
CA ALA A 382 4.60 -20.03 2.57
C ALA A 382 4.21 -20.40 1.14
N TYR A 383 3.07 -21.04 0.99
CA TYR A 383 2.38 -21.12 -0.30
C TYR A 383 1.54 -19.86 -0.48
N GLU A 384 1.80 -19.13 -1.54
CA GLU A 384 0.96 -18.06 -2.02
C GLU A 384 -0.09 -18.62 -2.96
N PHE A 385 -1.34 -18.23 -2.73
CA PHE A 385 -2.45 -18.49 -3.63
C PHE A 385 -3.08 -17.16 -4.04
N TYR A 386 -3.19 -16.91 -5.35
CA TYR A 386 -3.90 -15.76 -5.86
C TYR A 386 -5.15 -16.18 -6.62
N GLY A 387 -6.17 -15.34 -6.58
CA GLY A 387 -7.47 -15.61 -7.18
C GLY A 387 -8.55 -14.70 -6.67
N ASN A 388 -9.81 -15.09 -6.82
CA ASN A 388 -10.93 -14.25 -6.50
C ASN A 388 -11.90 -14.89 -5.49
N TYR A 389 -12.59 -14.00 -4.75
CA TYR A 389 -13.74 -14.31 -3.91
C TYR A 389 -14.80 -13.23 -4.13
N GLY A 390 -15.96 -13.62 -4.71
CA GLY A 390 -16.94 -12.65 -5.19
C GLY A 390 -16.36 -11.78 -6.31
N GLU A 391 -16.38 -10.48 -6.14
CA GLU A 391 -15.89 -9.51 -7.14
C GLU A 391 -14.45 -9.01 -6.83
N ASN A 392 -13.83 -9.49 -5.74
CA ASN A 392 -12.51 -9.03 -5.29
C ASN A 392 -11.43 -10.07 -5.54
N ASP A 393 -10.23 -9.59 -5.86
CA ASP A 393 -9.03 -10.38 -6.03
C ASP A 393 -8.20 -10.39 -4.74
N TYR A 394 -7.60 -11.54 -4.41
CA TYR A 394 -6.82 -11.74 -3.19
C TYR A 394 -5.53 -12.50 -3.43
N TYR A 395 -4.58 -12.26 -2.54
CA TYR A 395 -3.40 -13.07 -2.30
C TYR A 395 -3.48 -13.63 -0.89
N ILE A 396 -3.47 -14.97 -0.76
CA ILE A 396 -3.57 -15.68 0.51
C ILE A 396 -2.30 -16.50 0.70
N TYR A 397 -1.68 -16.34 1.86
CA TYR A 397 -0.44 -17.02 2.21
C TYR A 397 -0.70 -18.07 3.29
N VAL A 398 -0.27 -19.30 3.01
CA VAL A 398 -0.38 -20.43 3.93
C VAL A 398 1.02 -20.92 4.28
N ASP A 399 1.37 -20.90 5.57
CA ASP A 399 2.67 -21.38 6.06
C ASP A 399 2.92 -22.83 5.58
N ALA A 400 4.04 -23.03 4.91
CA ALA A 400 4.38 -24.33 4.29
C ALA A 400 4.82 -25.39 5.32
N LYS A 401 5.02 -25.01 6.59
CA LYS A 401 5.37 -25.92 7.68
C LYS A 401 4.16 -26.30 8.51
N THR A 402 3.33 -25.34 8.90
CA THR A 402 2.20 -25.55 9.81
C THR A 402 0.88 -25.76 9.07
N GLY A 403 0.72 -25.19 7.88
CA GLY A 403 -0.54 -25.18 7.13
C GLY A 403 -1.52 -24.12 7.61
N ASP A 404 -1.09 -23.19 8.45
CA ASP A 404 -1.91 -22.08 8.88
C ASP A 404 -1.92 -20.97 7.81
N GLU A 405 -3.07 -20.36 7.60
CA GLU A 405 -3.18 -19.11 6.84
C GLU A 405 -2.57 -17.99 7.69
N VAL A 406 -1.56 -17.32 7.16
CA VAL A 406 -0.73 -16.37 7.92
C VAL A 406 -0.86 -14.94 7.41
N GLN A 407 -1.35 -14.75 6.18
CA GLN A 407 -1.57 -13.41 5.62
C GLN A 407 -2.63 -13.48 4.53
N VAL A 408 -3.49 -12.47 4.50
CA VAL A 408 -4.44 -12.21 3.42
C VAL A 408 -4.26 -10.77 2.95
N LEU A 409 -4.05 -10.59 1.64
CA LEU A 409 -4.00 -9.28 1.01
C LEU A 409 -5.13 -9.19 -0.02
N THR A 410 -5.81 -8.05 -0.08
CA THR A 410 -6.82 -7.76 -1.10
C THR A 410 -6.29 -6.79 -2.14
N VAL A 411 -6.67 -7.00 -3.40
CA VAL A 411 -6.36 -6.06 -4.48
C VAL A 411 -7.40 -4.96 -4.47
N ILE A 412 -6.96 -3.73 -4.29
CA ILE A 412 -7.81 -2.55 -4.37
C ILE A 412 -7.51 -1.74 -5.64
N GLY A 413 -8.56 -1.22 -6.26
CA GLY A 413 -8.43 -0.25 -7.34
C GLY A 413 -8.20 1.14 -6.77
N THR A 414 -7.11 1.78 -7.15
CA THR A 414 -6.83 3.19 -6.85
C THR A 414 -6.78 3.99 -8.14
N LYS A 415 -6.81 5.31 -8.07
CA LYS A 415 -6.63 6.16 -9.26
C LYS A 415 -5.23 6.08 -9.85
N GLN A 416 -4.29 5.59 -9.08
CA GLN A 416 -2.89 5.39 -9.48
C GLN A 416 -2.62 3.96 -9.95
N GLY A 417 -3.67 3.14 -10.14
CA GLY A 417 -3.58 1.74 -10.53
C GLY A 417 -4.06 0.79 -9.44
N LYS A 418 -3.72 -0.49 -9.56
CA LYS A 418 -4.02 -1.50 -8.55
C LYS A 418 -3.01 -1.43 -7.40
N ALA A 419 -3.47 -1.60 -6.17
CA ALA A 419 -2.63 -1.74 -4.98
C ALA A 419 -3.05 -2.98 -4.17
N LEU A 420 -2.17 -3.48 -3.31
CA LEU A 420 -2.44 -4.56 -2.36
C LEU A 420 -2.44 -4.00 -0.94
N MET A 421 -3.44 -4.39 -0.17
CA MET A 421 -3.58 -4.03 1.24
C MET A 421 -3.83 -5.26 2.11
#